data_11daa32363cae05c57003e6cf1f64e26
#
_entry.id   11daa32363cae05c57003e6cf1f64e26
#
_cell.length_a   1.000
_cell.length_b   1.000
_cell.length_c   1.000
_cell.angle_alpha   90.00
_cell.angle_beta   90.00
_cell.angle_gamma   90.00
#
_symmetry.space_group_name_H-M   'P 1'
#
loop_
_entity.id
_entity.type
_entity.pdbx_description
1 polymer ?
#
loop_
_entity_poly.entity_id
_entity_poly.type
_entity_poly.pdbx_seq_one_letter_code
_entity_poly.pdbx_strand_id
1 'polypeptide(L)'
;MDAAKLNSNPNPDPNNNKKKQKAKPGGGVSMDHVLLALQESKEERELRIRSLFEFFDAANLGYLDHPQIEAGLSALQIPAHYKYAKDLFKVCDANKDDRVDYNEFRRYMDDKELQLYRIFQAIDVQHNGCILPEELWEALLKAGTLLLSLTTRISFGIN
;
A
#
# COMPACT_ATOMS: atom_id res chain seq x y z
N MET A 1 -35.93 22.58 59.56
CA MET A 1 -36.78 21.80 58.67
C MET A 1 -36.47 22.30 57.26
N ASP A 2 -35.82 21.61 56.28
CA ASP A 2 -35.53 20.21 56.06
C ASP A 2 -34.29 20.06 55.17
N ALA A 3 -33.52 19.10 55.56
CA ALA A 3 -32.88 18.03 54.80
C ALA A 3 -32.21 18.35 53.48
N ALA A 4 -30.89 18.29 53.53
CA ALA A 4 -29.95 18.02 52.44
C ALA A 4 -30.29 16.71 51.72
N LYS A 5 -30.28 16.71 50.38
CA LYS A 5 -30.10 15.52 49.53
C LYS A 5 -28.76 15.56 48.84
N LEU A 6 -27.83 14.76 49.34
CA LEU A 6 -26.62 14.35 48.66
C LEU A 6 -27.03 13.62 47.34
N ASN A 7 -26.51 14.09 46.26
CA ASN A 7 -26.55 13.38 44.98
C ASN A 7 -25.19 12.74 44.77
N SER A 8 -25.15 11.42 44.99
CA SER A 8 -23.98 10.57 44.77
C SER A 8 -23.76 10.34 43.26
N ASN A 9 -22.61 10.74 42.80
CA ASN A 9 -22.10 10.52 41.46
C ASN A 9 -21.71 9.05 41.33
N PRO A 10 -22.18 8.28 40.31
CA PRO A 10 -21.68 6.94 40.10
C PRO A 10 -20.35 6.97 39.37
N ASN A 11 -19.41 6.25 39.94
CA ASN A 11 -18.08 5.93 39.40
C ASN A 11 -18.15 5.42 37.91
N PRO A 12 -17.22 5.83 37.05
CA PRO A 12 -17.09 5.18 35.74
C PRO A 12 -16.43 3.80 35.89
N ASP A 13 -17.09 2.81 35.33
CA ASP A 13 -16.71 1.40 35.24
C ASP A 13 -15.37 1.22 34.50
N PRO A 14 -14.33 0.58 35.08
CA PRO A 14 -13.01 0.44 34.42
C PRO A 14 -12.92 -0.72 33.43
N ASN A 15 -14.04 -1.23 32.90
CA ASN A 15 -14.01 -2.42 32.04
C ASN A 15 -14.54 -2.16 30.62
N ASN A 16 -14.05 -1.09 29.97
CA ASN A 16 -14.25 -0.95 28.54
C ASN A 16 -13.17 -1.74 27.79
N ASN A 17 -13.37 -3.04 27.82
CA ASN A 17 -12.57 -4.02 27.09
C ASN A 17 -12.77 -3.80 25.58
N LYS A 18 -11.85 -3.04 24.95
CA LYS A 18 -11.76 -2.93 23.49
C LYS A 18 -11.60 -4.35 22.94
N LYS A 19 -12.71 -4.93 22.48
CA LYS A 19 -12.72 -6.16 21.71
C LYS A 19 -11.83 -5.94 20.48
N LYS A 20 -10.60 -6.46 20.54
CA LYS A 20 -9.80 -6.71 19.34
C LYS A 20 -10.65 -7.63 18.46
N GLN A 21 -11.23 -7.10 17.41
CA GLN A 21 -11.86 -7.88 16.36
C GLN A 21 -10.74 -8.71 15.72
N LYS A 22 -10.66 -9.98 16.11
CA LYS A 22 -9.89 -10.97 15.35
C LYS A 22 -10.51 -11.04 13.96
N ALA A 23 -9.78 -10.60 12.94
CA ALA A 23 -10.12 -10.81 11.55
C ALA A 23 -10.32 -12.31 11.32
N LYS A 24 -11.44 -12.70 10.73
CA LYS A 24 -11.73 -14.10 10.38
C LYS A 24 -10.72 -14.55 9.33
N PRO A 25 -10.06 -15.70 9.48
CA PRO A 25 -9.19 -16.26 8.44
C PRO A 25 -10.08 -16.70 7.27
N GLY A 26 -10.01 -15.98 6.14
CA GLY A 26 -10.75 -16.31 4.92
C GLY A 26 -11.19 -15.12 4.05
N GLY A 27 -11.09 -13.88 4.53
CA GLY A 27 -11.31 -12.69 3.72
C GLY A 27 -10.04 -12.30 2.97
N GLY A 28 -10.13 -12.10 1.64
CA GLY A 28 -9.01 -11.57 0.86
C GLY A 28 -8.50 -10.23 1.42
N VAL A 29 -7.25 -9.87 1.11
CA VAL A 29 -6.65 -8.58 1.49
C VAL A 29 -7.51 -7.44 0.94
N SER A 30 -7.93 -6.54 1.82
CA SER A 30 -8.71 -5.36 1.48
C SER A 30 -7.95 -4.08 1.83
N MET A 31 -8.41 -2.95 1.31
CA MET A 31 -7.83 -1.64 1.63
C MET A 31 -7.90 -1.31 3.12
N ASP A 32 -8.91 -1.80 3.85
CA ASP A 32 -8.99 -1.58 5.31
C ASP A 32 -7.81 -2.21 6.07
N HIS A 33 -7.25 -3.32 5.57
CA HIS A 33 -6.02 -3.89 6.14
C HIS A 33 -4.79 -3.01 5.88
N VAL A 34 -4.70 -2.41 4.68
CA VAL A 34 -3.63 -1.48 4.33
C VAL A 34 -3.68 -0.25 5.22
N LEU A 35 -4.86 0.36 5.36
CA LEU A 35 -5.06 1.54 6.21
C LEU A 35 -4.69 1.27 7.67
N LEU A 36 -5.09 0.09 8.18
CA LEU A 36 -4.74 -0.32 9.54
C LEU A 36 -3.23 -0.49 9.73
N ALA A 37 -2.55 -1.10 8.77
CA ALA A 37 -1.10 -1.31 8.82
C ALA A 37 -0.32 0.00 8.75
N LEU A 38 -0.80 0.96 7.96
CA LEU A 38 -0.20 2.29 7.85
C LEU A 38 -0.63 3.24 8.97
N GLN A 39 -1.60 2.84 9.81
CA GLN A 39 -2.24 3.68 10.84
C GLN A 39 -2.82 4.97 10.24
N GLU A 40 -3.38 4.89 9.05
CA GLU A 40 -3.85 6.00 8.24
C GLU A 40 -5.39 5.92 8.10
N SER A 41 -6.08 7.04 8.22
CA SER A 41 -7.50 7.14 7.90
C SER A 41 -7.72 7.19 6.40
N LYS A 42 -8.97 7.00 5.95
CA LYS A 42 -9.32 7.11 4.53
C LYS A 42 -9.08 8.52 3.99
N GLU A 43 -9.35 9.51 4.82
CA GLU A 43 -9.18 10.93 4.51
C GLU A 43 -7.69 11.30 4.38
N GLU A 44 -6.86 10.86 5.31
CA GLU A 44 -5.39 11.07 5.26
C GLU A 44 -4.79 10.40 4.03
N ARG A 45 -5.21 9.19 3.73
CA ARG A 45 -4.79 8.49 2.52
C ARG A 45 -5.18 9.23 1.25
N GLU A 46 -6.42 9.72 1.16
CA GLU A 46 -6.89 10.48 0.01
C GLU A 46 -6.07 11.75 -0.19
N LEU A 47 -5.76 12.47 0.90
CA LEU A 47 -4.88 13.64 0.87
C LEU A 47 -3.48 13.29 0.39
N ARG A 48 -2.90 12.21 0.87
CA ARG A 48 -1.56 11.75 0.47
C ARG A 48 -1.51 11.42 -1.03
N ILE A 49 -2.50 10.68 -1.55
CA ILE A 49 -2.56 10.32 -2.97
C ILE A 49 -2.75 11.58 -3.83
N ARG A 50 -3.60 12.51 -3.40
CA ARG A 50 -3.83 13.78 -4.10
C ARG A 50 -2.57 14.63 -4.13
N SER A 51 -1.88 14.79 -3.00
CA SER A 51 -0.62 15.51 -2.93
C SER A 51 0.46 14.91 -3.83
N LEU A 52 0.49 13.59 -3.93
CA LEU A 52 1.41 12.90 -4.84
C LEU A 52 1.05 13.15 -6.32
N PHE A 53 -0.23 13.13 -6.67
CA PHE A 53 -0.68 13.48 -8.02
C PHE A 53 -0.30 14.92 -8.38
N GLU A 54 -0.57 15.89 -7.49
CA GLU A 54 -0.23 17.31 -7.66
C GLU A 54 1.29 17.54 -7.77
N PHE A 55 2.08 16.74 -7.07
CA PHE A 55 3.55 16.77 -7.23
C PHE A 55 3.99 16.41 -8.66
N PHE A 56 3.35 15.43 -9.29
CA PHE A 56 3.61 15.10 -10.68
C PHE A 56 2.98 16.11 -11.65
N ASP A 57 1.80 16.63 -11.34
CA ASP A 57 1.09 17.65 -12.13
C ASP A 57 1.60 19.07 -11.82
N ALA A 58 2.90 19.28 -11.92
CA ALA A 58 3.52 20.59 -11.64
C ALA A 58 2.99 21.73 -12.54
N ALA A 59 2.44 21.40 -13.68
CA ALA A 59 1.83 22.35 -14.62
C ALA A 59 0.34 22.63 -14.33
N ASN A 60 -0.24 21.92 -13.34
CA ASN A 60 -1.65 22.04 -12.93
C ASN A 60 -2.64 21.87 -14.10
N LEU A 61 -2.41 20.85 -14.91
CA LEU A 61 -3.23 20.53 -16.08
C LEU A 61 -4.44 19.65 -15.73
N GLY A 62 -4.45 19.06 -14.52
CA GLY A 62 -5.46 18.11 -14.07
C GLY A 62 -5.29 16.69 -14.63
N TYR A 63 -4.21 16.44 -15.34
CA TYR A 63 -3.80 15.13 -15.84
C TYR A 63 -2.27 15.04 -15.89
N LEU A 64 -1.74 13.81 -15.95
CA LEU A 64 -0.32 13.55 -16.12
C LEU A 64 -0.07 13.00 -17.52
N ASP A 65 0.93 13.56 -18.19
CA ASP A 65 1.51 12.98 -19.40
C ASP A 65 2.83 12.27 -19.10
N HIS A 66 3.37 11.58 -20.10
CA HIS A 66 4.62 10.85 -19.92
C HIS A 66 5.80 11.74 -19.48
N PRO A 67 6.02 12.95 -20.07
CA PRO A 67 7.07 13.87 -19.63
C PRO A 67 6.93 14.33 -18.16
N GLN A 68 5.71 14.59 -17.69
CA GLN A 68 5.48 14.99 -16.29
C GLN A 68 5.82 13.85 -15.33
N ILE A 69 5.43 12.60 -15.66
CA ILE A 69 5.79 11.44 -14.85
C ILE A 69 7.31 11.24 -14.83
N GLU A 70 7.97 11.35 -15.98
CA GLU A 70 9.43 11.25 -16.06
C GLU A 70 10.14 12.32 -15.24
N ALA A 71 9.69 13.56 -15.32
CA ALA A 71 10.23 14.67 -14.53
C ALA A 71 10.02 14.44 -13.02
N GLY A 72 8.83 14.02 -12.60
CA GLY A 72 8.52 13.74 -11.21
C GLY A 72 9.35 12.58 -10.63
N LEU A 73 9.50 11.48 -11.38
CA LEU A 73 10.37 10.37 -10.97
C LEU A 73 11.84 10.80 -10.87
N SER A 74 12.30 11.64 -11.81
CA SER A 74 13.65 12.21 -11.75
C SER A 74 13.83 13.09 -10.51
N ALA A 75 12.84 13.90 -10.15
CA ALA A 75 12.87 14.71 -8.92
C ALA A 75 12.92 13.85 -7.65
N LEU A 76 12.34 12.65 -7.68
CA LEU A 76 12.45 11.64 -6.62
C LEU A 76 13.77 10.83 -6.70
N GLN A 77 14.70 11.21 -7.55
CA GLN A 77 15.99 10.54 -7.76
C GLN A 77 15.86 9.08 -8.24
N ILE A 78 14.76 8.75 -8.91
CA ILE A 78 14.55 7.43 -9.50
C ILE A 78 15.22 7.41 -10.88
N PRO A 79 16.18 6.49 -11.11
CA PRO A 79 16.96 6.49 -12.35
C PRO A 79 16.12 6.22 -13.60
N ALA A 80 16.26 7.05 -14.63
CA ALA A 80 15.51 6.95 -15.88
C ALA A 80 15.77 5.65 -16.68
N HIS A 81 16.93 5.01 -16.48
CA HIS A 81 17.29 3.78 -17.22
C HIS A 81 16.41 2.58 -16.89
N TYR A 82 15.68 2.59 -15.78
CA TYR A 82 14.74 1.52 -15.42
C TYR A 82 13.39 1.59 -16.16
N LYS A 83 13.18 2.59 -17.03
CA LYS A 83 11.93 2.79 -17.78
C LYS A 83 10.66 2.87 -16.93
N TYR A 84 10.80 3.17 -15.66
CA TYR A 84 9.67 3.24 -14.72
C TYR A 84 8.57 4.21 -15.16
N ALA A 85 8.94 5.37 -15.74
CA ALA A 85 7.98 6.34 -16.24
C ALA A 85 7.07 5.72 -17.31
N LYS A 86 7.67 5.03 -18.27
CA LYS A 86 6.92 4.37 -19.36
C LYS A 86 6.03 3.25 -18.85
N ASP A 87 6.53 2.44 -17.94
CA ASP A 87 5.78 1.31 -17.40
C ASP A 87 4.63 1.80 -16.50
N LEU A 88 4.88 2.82 -15.67
CA LEU A 88 3.87 3.45 -14.83
C LEU A 88 2.77 4.06 -15.71
N PHE A 89 3.14 4.88 -16.69
CA PHE A 89 2.21 5.51 -17.61
C PHE A 89 1.32 4.47 -18.30
N LYS A 90 1.91 3.43 -18.89
CA LYS A 90 1.18 2.36 -19.58
C LYS A 90 0.18 1.61 -18.69
N VAL A 91 0.50 1.46 -17.40
CA VAL A 91 -0.37 0.76 -16.45
C VAL A 91 -1.46 1.69 -15.93
N CYS A 92 -1.15 2.97 -15.73
CA CYS A 92 -2.10 3.96 -15.24
C CYS A 92 -3.13 4.36 -16.29
N ASP A 93 -2.70 4.64 -17.53
CA ASP A 93 -3.55 5.02 -18.65
C ASP A 93 -4.41 3.82 -19.09
N ALA A 94 -5.55 3.65 -18.45
CA ALA A 94 -6.43 2.51 -18.67
C ALA A 94 -7.36 2.71 -19.86
N ASN A 95 -7.75 3.96 -20.13
CA ASN A 95 -8.62 4.33 -21.26
C ASN A 95 -7.85 4.53 -22.58
N LYS A 96 -6.49 4.63 -22.51
CA LYS A 96 -5.57 4.82 -23.63
C LYS A 96 -5.78 6.12 -24.39
N ASP A 97 -5.99 7.19 -23.64
CA ASP A 97 -6.10 8.55 -24.19
C ASP A 97 -4.78 9.34 -24.15
N ASP A 98 -3.68 8.66 -23.81
CA ASP A 98 -2.34 9.22 -23.63
C ASP A 98 -2.26 10.27 -22.51
N ARG A 99 -3.13 10.12 -21.50
CA ARG A 99 -3.17 10.93 -20.28
C ARG A 99 -3.50 10.04 -19.11
N VAL A 100 -3.10 10.46 -17.93
CA VAL A 100 -3.47 9.81 -16.68
C VAL A 100 -4.24 10.81 -15.83
N ASP A 101 -5.54 10.63 -15.70
CA ASP A 101 -6.36 11.45 -14.82
C ASP A 101 -6.21 11.03 -13.36
N TYR A 102 -6.77 11.84 -12.44
CA TYR A 102 -6.70 11.55 -11.00
C TYR A 102 -7.33 10.20 -10.61
N ASN A 103 -8.43 9.80 -11.26
CA ASN A 103 -9.11 8.54 -10.92
C ASN A 103 -8.29 7.33 -11.37
N GLU A 104 -7.63 7.42 -12.52
CA GLU A 104 -6.73 6.40 -13.02
C GLU A 104 -5.50 6.27 -12.13
N PHE A 105 -4.89 7.41 -11.75
CA PHE A 105 -3.77 7.43 -10.82
C PHE A 105 -4.16 6.84 -9.45
N ARG A 106 -5.30 7.24 -8.90
CA ARG A 106 -5.82 6.73 -7.64
C ARG A 106 -6.04 5.22 -7.67
N ARG A 107 -6.65 4.70 -8.75
CA ARG A 107 -6.85 3.25 -8.95
C ARG A 107 -5.52 2.50 -9.01
N TYR A 108 -4.54 3.06 -9.71
CA TYR A 108 -3.19 2.51 -9.73
C TYR A 108 -2.58 2.44 -8.32
N MET A 109 -2.74 3.48 -7.52
CA MET A 109 -2.28 3.50 -6.12
C MET A 109 -3.00 2.45 -5.27
N ASP A 110 -4.33 2.30 -5.43
CA ASP A 110 -5.11 1.26 -4.76
C ASP A 110 -4.55 -0.13 -5.05
N ASP A 111 -4.32 -0.44 -6.31
CA ASP A 111 -3.81 -1.75 -6.75
C ASP A 111 -2.38 -2.00 -6.23
N LYS A 112 -1.52 -0.98 -6.27
CA LYS A 112 -0.12 -1.09 -5.83
C LYS A 112 0.00 -1.26 -4.32
N GLU A 113 -0.76 -0.51 -3.54
CA GLU A 113 -0.76 -0.63 -2.08
C GLU A 113 -1.29 -1.99 -1.63
N LEU A 114 -2.36 -2.49 -2.26
CA LEU A 114 -2.85 -3.85 -2.01
C LEU A 114 -1.81 -4.92 -2.37
N GLN A 115 -1.11 -4.74 -3.50
CA GLN A 115 -0.05 -5.64 -3.92
C GLN A 115 1.12 -5.66 -2.93
N LEU A 116 1.59 -4.48 -2.52
CA LEU A 116 2.67 -4.34 -1.54
C LEU A 116 2.28 -4.94 -0.19
N TYR A 117 1.05 -4.72 0.26
CA TYR A 117 0.57 -5.30 1.52
C TYR A 117 0.52 -6.84 1.46
N ARG A 118 0.11 -7.42 0.33
CA ARG A 118 0.16 -8.89 0.13
C ARG A 118 1.58 -9.43 0.20
N ILE A 119 2.54 -8.71 -0.41
CA ILE A 119 3.96 -9.08 -0.34
C ILE A 119 4.45 -9.00 1.11
N PHE A 120 4.13 -7.91 1.81
CA PHE A 120 4.46 -7.74 3.22
C PHE A 120 3.93 -8.91 4.06
N GLN A 121 2.65 -9.26 3.94
CA GLN A 121 2.05 -10.38 4.66
C GLN A 121 2.67 -11.75 4.32
N ALA A 122 3.16 -11.91 3.09
CA ALA A 122 3.83 -13.16 2.69
C ALA A 122 5.23 -13.29 3.33
N ILE A 123 5.85 -12.18 3.72
CA ILE A 123 7.16 -12.14 4.39
C ILE A 123 6.98 -12.19 5.91
N ASP A 124 6.06 -11.39 6.47
CA ASP A 124 5.70 -11.36 7.91
C ASP A 124 4.93 -12.63 8.29
N VAL A 125 5.66 -13.74 8.43
CA VAL A 125 5.09 -15.07 8.74
C VAL A 125 4.53 -15.11 10.17
N GLN A 126 5.15 -14.37 11.09
CA GLN A 126 4.73 -14.31 12.49
C GLN A 126 3.53 -13.37 12.72
N HIS A 127 3.15 -12.57 11.70
CA HIS A 127 2.05 -11.61 11.73
C HIS A 127 2.15 -10.63 12.91
N ASN A 128 3.38 -10.20 13.21
CA ASN A 128 3.68 -9.24 14.27
C ASN A 128 3.65 -7.77 13.79
N GLY A 129 3.47 -7.56 12.48
CA GLY A 129 3.43 -6.24 11.85
C GLY A 129 4.80 -5.66 11.51
N CYS A 130 5.86 -6.48 11.63
CA CYS A 130 7.23 -6.13 11.28
C CYS A 130 7.85 -7.26 10.46
N ILE A 131 8.75 -6.93 9.54
CA ILE A 131 9.57 -7.95 8.88
C ILE A 131 10.86 -8.09 9.68
N LEU A 132 11.04 -9.26 10.29
CA LEU A 132 12.26 -9.59 11.01
C LEU A 132 13.38 -9.98 10.02
N PRO A 133 14.67 -9.84 10.40
CA PRO A 133 15.80 -10.22 9.54
C PRO A 133 15.71 -11.68 9.07
N GLU A 134 15.26 -12.59 9.93
CA GLU A 134 15.10 -14.01 9.66
C GLU A 134 14.01 -14.26 8.60
N GLU A 135 12.87 -13.58 8.72
CA GLU A 135 11.76 -13.67 7.76
C GLU A 135 12.16 -13.14 6.38
N LEU A 136 12.88 -12.00 6.36
CA LEU A 136 13.41 -11.45 5.12
C LEU A 136 14.40 -12.41 4.47
N TRP A 137 15.32 -13.01 5.27
CA TRP A 137 16.28 -13.98 4.78
C TRP A 137 15.61 -15.21 4.17
N GLU A 138 14.62 -15.77 4.84
CA GLU A 138 13.86 -16.92 4.32
C GLU A 138 13.11 -16.58 3.03
N ALA A 139 12.50 -15.38 2.95
CA ALA A 139 11.80 -14.93 1.76
C ALA A 139 12.77 -14.79 0.57
N LEU A 140 13.97 -14.22 0.80
CA LEU A 140 15.02 -14.09 -0.23
C LEU A 140 15.54 -15.45 -0.70
N LEU A 141 15.76 -16.41 0.22
CA LEU A 141 16.16 -17.76 -0.12
C LEU A 141 15.10 -18.47 -0.98
N LYS A 142 13.83 -18.35 -0.61
CA LYS A 142 12.71 -18.92 -1.41
C LYS A 142 12.64 -18.29 -2.80
N ALA A 143 12.80 -16.97 -2.91
CA ALA A 143 12.84 -16.27 -4.19
C ALA A 143 14.05 -16.70 -5.03
N GLY A 144 15.22 -16.82 -4.43
CA GLY A 144 16.45 -17.26 -5.10
C GLY A 144 16.36 -18.71 -5.60
N THR A 145 15.82 -19.63 -4.82
CA THR A 145 15.60 -21.04 -5.24
C THR A 145 14.58 -21.15 -6.37
N LEU A 146 13.54 -20.34 -6.38
CA LEU A 146 12.59 -20.28 -7.50
C LEU A 146 13.26 -19.78 -8.80
N LEU A 147 14.10 -18.76 -8.72
CA LEU A 147 14.87 -18.26 -9.87
C LEU A 147 15.82 -19.32 -10.42
N LEU A 148 16.55 -20.03 -9.54
CA LEU A 148 17.44 -21.12 -9.95
C LEU A 148 16.67 -22.28 -10.59
N SER A 149 15.51 -22.64 -10.05
CA SER A 149 14.66 -23.70 -10.63
C SER A 149 14.07 -23.33 -11.99
N LEU A 150 13.78 -22.05 -12.22
CA LEU A 150 13.33 -21.56 -13.53
C LEU A 150 14.46 -21.53 -14.55
N THR A 151 15.67 -21.10 -14.16
CA THR A 151 16.83 -21.09 -15.04
C THR A 151 17.27 -22.50 -15.43
N THR A 152 17.23 -23.46 -14.54
CA THR A 152 17.52 -24.87 -14.85
C THR A 152 16.48 -25.47 -15.79
N ARG A 153 15.20 -25.15 -15.66
CA ARG A 153 14.16 -25.61 -16.61
C ARG A 153 14.35 -25.05 -18.02
N ILE A 154 14.81 -23.81 -18.15
CA ILE A 154 15.09 -23.19 -19.44
C ILE A 154 16.34 -23.82 -20.08
N SER A 155 17.36 -24.19 -19.29
CA SER A 155 18.60 -24.83 -19.80
C SER A 155 18.41 -26.28 -20.23
N PHE A 156 17.42 -27.00 -19.69
CA PHE A 156 17.14 -28.40 -20.06
C PHE A 156 15.99 -28.58 -21.07
N GLY A 157 15.41 -27.49 -21.55
CA GLY A 157 14.30 -27.50 -22.52
C GLY A 157 14.71 -27.36 -24.00
N ILE A 158 16.00 -27.51 -24.34
CA ILE A 158 16.46 -27.55 -25.72
C ILE A 158 16.90 -28.98 -26.02
N ASN A 159 15.94 -29.79 -26.44
CA ASN A 159 16.13 -30.91 -27.33
C ASN A 159 14.83 -31.12 -28.13
#